data_fa4f784ee843cd0cf0d741a214132615
#
_entry.id   fa4f784ee843cd0cf0d741a214132615
#
_cell.length_a   1.000
_cell.length_b   1.000
_cell.length_c   1.000
_cell.angle_alpha   90.00
_cell.angle_beta   90.00
_cell.angle_gamma   90.00
#
_symmetry.space_group_name_H-M   'P 1'
#
loop_
_entity.id
_entity.type
_entity.pdbx_description
1 polymer ?
#
loop_
_entity_poly.entity_id
_entity_poly.type
_entity_poly.pdbx_seq_one_letter_code
_entity_poly.pdbx_strand_id
1 'polypeptide(L)'
;MTKMKKVLAVGLASVLAVSFVACSKGAGDADADNKTDAAAAKTGYSVISQIQEVKDTTLTIDSVAAAVLVDADGKIIDCKIDEAQTKPDLATNNGDVADLRTKLEKKEDYGMKGVSPIGKEWYEQVAAFEEFAKGKTADEITAAVGDDGYPSNADLKAGCTIAVADIAKAVSNAVTNAQDLGASANDTLKLAVTTEKYYESNETNLQYDSNYAVVTLGADGKITSCIIDASQAKCTIADGKFTVAEGTFASKKELKDDYGMKGISPIGKEWYEQADAFEKWAVGKTAAEITAGVGDDGYASDADLKAGCTIIVSSIAKTVANAATV
;
A
#
# COMPACT_ATOMS: atom_id res chain seq x y z
N MET A 1 61.30 12.90 -23.95
CA MET A 1 61.69 14.21 -23.36
C MET A 1 60.41 14.77 -22.76
N THR A 2 60.15 14.96 -21.56
CA THR A 2 60.66 15.55 -20.35
C THR A 2 59.44 15.68 -19.44
N LYS A 3 59.39 15.26 -18.42
CA LYS A 3 59.70 15.24 -16.98
C LYS A 3 58.49 15.13 -16.10
N MET A 4 58.52 14.09 -15.28
CA MET A 4 57.75 13.94 -14.03
C MET A 4 57.95 15.15 -13.09
N LYS A 5 56.90 15.50 -12.35
CA LYS A 5 57.06 16.02 -10.97
C LYS A 5 56.01 15.39 -10.05
N LYS A 6 56.52 14.60 -9.13
CA LYS A 6 55.87 14.21 -7.89
C LYS A 6 55.81 15.41 -6.96
N VAL A 7 54.72 15.60 -6.22
CA VAL A 7 54.75 16.33 -4.95
C VAL A 7 54.00 15.50 -3.92
N LEU A 8 54.69 15.38 -2.82
CA LEU A 8 54.50 14.53 -1.65
C LEU A 8 53.52 15.15 -0.66
N ALA A 9 52.94 14.29 0.14
CA ALA A 9 52.04 14.46 1.29
C ALA A 9 52.45 15.51 2.31
N VAL A 10 51.48 15.94 3.11
CA VAL A 10 51.61 15.99 4.57
C VAL A 10 50.22 15.94 5.21
N GLY A 11 50.03 14.96 6.12
CA GLY A 11 48.85 14.84 6.94
C GLY A 11 48.90 15.82 8.15
N LEU A 12 47.70 16.16 8.62
CA LEU A 12 47.57 16.73 9.96
C LEU A 12 46.33 16.09 10.63
N ALA A 13 46.63 15.22 11.59
CA ALA A 13 45.65 14.74 12.55
C ALA A 13 45.46 15.81 13.63
N SER A 14 44.26 16.28 13.85
CA SER A 14 43.91 17.08 15.00
C SER A 14 42.96 16.30 15.91
N VAL A 15 43.51 15.84 17.00
CA VAL A 15 42.81 15.28 18.16
C VAL A 15 42.17 16.45 18.91
N LEU A 16 40.85 16.49 19.04
CA LEU A 16 40.18 17.38 20.01
C LEU A 16 39.80 16.55 21.24
N ALA A 17 40.49 16.81 22.31
CA ALA A 17 40.13 16.35 23.63
C ALA A 17 38.96 17.19 24.19
N VAL A 18 37.86 16.53 24.54
CA VAL A 18 36.74 17.14 25.26
C VAL A 18 36.94 16.87 26.75
N SER A 19 37.15 17.94 27.50
CA SER A 19 37.28 17.95 28.94
C SER A 19 35.91 17.83 29.63
N PHE A 20 35.78 16.83 30.51
CA PHE A 20 34.68 16.70 31.46
C PHE A 20 34.73 17.78 32.52
N VAL A 21 33.65 18.54 32.64
CA VAL A 21 33.39 19.36 33.85
C VAL A 21 32.28 18.64 34.62
N ALA A 22 32.65 18.08 35.75
CA ALA A 22 31.70 17.62 36.76
C ALA A 22 31.25 18.77 37.63
N CYS A 23 29.98 19.02 37.76
CA CYS A 23 29.38 19.79 38.85
C CYS A 23 28.15 19.09 39.40
N SER A 24 28.12 19.03 40.72
CA SER A 24 27.29 18.22 41.59
C SER A 24 25.90 18.80 41.90
N LYS A 25 24.95 17.87 42.11
CA LYS A 25 23.81 17.86 43.05
C LYS A 25 22.71 18.92 42.93
N GLY A 26 21.55 18.46 42.53
CA GLY A 26 20.22 18.92 42.90
C GLY A 26 19.23 17.78 42.67
N ALA A 27 18.66 17.24 43.75
CA ALA A 27 17.61 16.25 43.69
C ALA A 27 16.29 16.90 43.25
N GLY A 28 15.69 16.37 42.26
CA GLY A 28 14.35 16.74 41.76
C GLY A 28 13.88 15.67 40.77
N ASP A 29 12.73 15.12 41.03
CA ASP A 29 12.02 14.01 40.44
C ASP A 29 12.32 13.75 38.94
N ALA A 30 12.82 12.57 38.69
CA ALA A 30 13.02 12.01 37.35
C ALA A 30 11.84 11.11 37.03
N ASP A 31 10.83 11.64 36.36
CA ASP A 31 10.11 10.87 35.34
C ASP A 31 10.98 10.92 34.08
N ALA A 32 11.95 10.04 34.04
CA ALA A 32 12.66 9.72 32.81
C ALA A 32 11.71 8.87 31.94
N ASP A 33 11.00 9.54 31.05
CA ASP A 33 10.41 8.94 29.86
C ASP A 33 11.56 8.22 29.12
N ASN A 34 11.69 6.93 29.38
CA ASN A 34 12.63 6.05 28.69
C ASN A 34 12.02 5.72 27.32
N LYS A 35 11.84 6.74 26.47
CA LYS A 35 11.62 6.58 25.05
C LYS A 35 12.94 6.07 24.50
N THR A 36 13.08 4.75 24.41
CA THR A 36 14.05 4.18 23.47
C THR A 36 13.64 4.70 22.09
N ASP A 37 14.44 5.62 21.54
CA ASP A 37 14.24 6.11 20.18
C ASP A 37 14.25 4.90 19.24
N ALA A 38 13.05 4.49 18.82
CA ALA A 38 12.92 3.42 17.84
C ALA A 38 13.55 3.88 16.52
N ALA A 39 14.28 2.98 15.86
CA ALA A 39 14.88 3.30 14.57
C ALA A 39 13.83 3.78 13.57
N ALA A 40 14.16 4.81 12.79
CA ALA A 40 13.31 5.25 11.69
C ALA A 40 13.12 4.13 10.67
N ALA A 41 11.93 4.03 10.11
CA ALA A 41 11.61 3.07 9.07
C ALA A 41 10.91 3.78 7.89
N LYS A 42 10.95 3.15 6.72
CA LYS A 42 10.26 3.66 5.53
C LYS A 42 9.00 2.84 5.27
N THR A 43 7.94 3.52 4.84
CA THR A 43 6.68 2.89 4.44
C THR A 43 6.65 2.79 2.92
N GLY A 44 6.36 1.59 2.40
CA GLY A 44 6.25 1.33 0.97
C GLY A 44 4.90 0.71 0.60
N TYR A 45 4.48 0.98 -0.63
CA TYR A 45 3.24 0.49 -1.20
C TYR A 45 3.39 0.23 -2.70
N SER A 46 2.67 -0.78 -3.18
CA SER A 46 2.42 -1.01 -4.61
C SER A 46 1.14 -1.80 -4.81
N VAL A 47 0.53 -1.65 -5.96
CA VAL A 47 -0.59 -2.47 -6.43
C VAL A 47 -0.32 -2.97 -7.84
N ILE A 48 -0.74 -4.20 -8.12
CA ILE A 48 -0.80 -4.76 -9.48
C ILE A 48 -2.27 -4.99 -9.80
N SER A 49 -2.82 -4.14 -10.65
CA SER A 49 -4.22 -4.23 -11.08
C SER A 49 -4.33 -4.73 -12.52
N GLN A 50 -5.26 -5.65 -12.78
CA GLN A 50 -5.43 -6.26 -14.10
C GLN A 50 -6.86 -6.71 -14.36
N ILE A 51 -7.22 -6.72 -15.65
CA ILE A 51 -8.43 -7.37 -16.15
C ILE A 51 -8.01 -8.69 -16.76
N GLN A 52 -8.65 -9.77 -16.33
CA GLN A 52 -8.36 -11.14 -16.75
C GLN A 52 -9.62 -11.88 -17.20
N GLU A 53 -9.42 -12.99 -17.89
CA GLU A 53 -10.47 -13.93 -18.25
C GLU A 53 -11.70 -13.28 -18.90
N VAL A 54 -11.48 -12.33 -19.81
CA VAL A 54 -12.58 -11.66 -20.52
C VAL A 54 -13.31 -12.67 -21.40
N LYS A 55 -14.56 -12.94 -21.03
CA LYS A 55 -15.52 -13.77 -21.77
C LYS A 55 -16.72 -12.90 -22.14
N ASP A 56 -17.62 -13.43 -22.98
CA ASP A 56 -18.76 -12.66 -23.49
C ASP A 56 -19.45 -11.81 -22.39
N THR A 57 -19.94 -12.45 -21.33
CA THR A 57 -20.69 -11.77 -20.27
C THR A 57 -19.95 -11.68 -18.94
N THR A 58 -18.78 -12.29 -18.81
CA THR A 58 -18.01 -12.34 -17.55
C THR A 58 -16.58 -11.87 -17.75
N LEU A 59 -16.00 -11.29 -16.73
CA LEU A 59 -14.56 -11.03 -16.61
C LEU A 59 -14.10 -11.10 -15.15
N THR A 60 -12.81 -11.12 -14.95
CA THR A 60 -12.20 -11.03 -13.63
C THR A 60 -11.35 -9.76 -13.55
N ILE A 61 -11.58 -8.96 -12.52
CA ILE A 61 -10.74 -7.82 -12.16
C ILE A 61 -9.99 -8.23 -10.90
N ASP A 62 -8.66 -8.25 -10.97
CA ASP A 62 -7.79 -8.54 -9.83
C ASP A 62 -6.91 -7.34 -9.51
N SER A 63 -6.75 -7.06 -8.22
CA SER A 63 -5.86 -6.03 -7.71
C SER A 63 -5.13 -6.54 -6.48
N VAL A 64 -3.86 -6.91 -6.66
CA VAL A 64 -2.96 -7.36 -5.59
C VAL A 64 -2.25 -6.15 -5.01
N ALA A 65 -2.56 -5.80 -3.77
CA ALA A 65 -1.94 -4.71 -3.03
C ALA A 65 -0.93 -5.24 -2.02
N ALA A 66 0.22 -4.59 -1.92
CA ALA A 66 1.25 -4.88 -0.93
C ALA A 66 1.70 -3.61 -0.21
N ALA A 67 1.85 -3.72 1.09
CA ALA A 67 2.42 -2.71 1.98
C ALA A 67 3.64 -3.29 2.69
N VAL A 68 4.69 -2.49 2.86
CA VAL A 68 5.89 -2.87 3.59
C VAL A 68 6.35 -1.77 4.53
N LEU A 69 6.89 -2.19 5.67
CA LEU A 69 7.73 -1.36 6.52
C LEU A 69 9.16 -1.87 6.35
N VAL A 70 10.11 -1.00 5.98
CA VAL A 70 11.48 -1.39 5.71
C VAL A 70 12.47 -0.59 6.55
N ASP A 71 13.58 -1.22 6.90
CA ASP A 71 14.69 -0.60 7.63
C ASP A 71 15.59 0.26 6.72
N ALA A 72 16.63 0.81 7.30
CA ALA A 72 17.61 1.65 6.60
C ALA A 72 18.39 0.88 5.51
N ASP A 73 18.52 -0.44 5.64
CA ASP A 73 19.23 -1.31 4.71
C ASP A 73 18.31 -1.85 3.59
N GLY A 74 17.03 -1.43 3.58
CA GLY A 74 16.03 -1.86 2.61
C GLY A 74 15.49 -3.27 2.88
N LYS A 75 15.63 -3.79 4.10
CA LYS A 75 15.05 -5.06 4.52
C LYS A 75 13.67 -4.88 5.09
N ILE A 76 12.79 -5.78 4.76
CA ILE A 76 11.40 -5.77 5.21
C ILE A 76 11.33 -6.07 6.71
N ILE A 77 10.79 -5.13 7.49
CA ILE A 77 10.45 -5.29 8.91
C ILE A 77 9.11 -5.99 9.05
N ASP A 78 8.10 -5.51 8.29
CA ASP A 78 6.76 -6.10 8.22
C ASP A 78 6.20 -5.96 6.82
N CYS A 79 5.29 -6.88 6.45
CA CYS A 79 4.65 -6.96 5.14
C CYS A 79 3.17 -7.26 5.32
N LYS A 80 2.31 -6.59 4.54
CA LYS A 80 0.88 -6.87 4.46
C LYS A 80 0.47 -6.97 3.00
N ILE A 81 -0.33 -7.99 2.70
CA ILE A 81 -0.79 -8.29 1.35
C ILE A 81 -2.29 -8.52 1.39
N ASP A 82 -3.01 -7.92 0.46
CA ASP A 82 -4.41 -8.22 0.23
C ASP A 82 -4.73 -8.19 -1.27
N GLU A 83 -5.84 -8.82 -1.65
CA GLU A 83 -6.26 -8.88 -3.05
C GLU A 83 -7.76 -8.68 -3.18
N ALA A 84 -8.13 -7.65 -3.92
CA ALA A 84 -9.51 -7.47 -4.39
C ALA A 84 -9.71 -8.26 -5.68
N GLN A 85 -10.64 -9.21 -5.66
CA GLN A 85 -11.06 -9.95 -6.84
C GLN A 85 -12.55 -9.72 -7.10
N THR A 86 -12.86 -9.04 -8.21
CA THR A 86 -14.23 -8.71 -8.63
C THR A 86 -14.56 -9.45 -9.92
N LYS A 87 -15.70 -10.15 -9.92
CA LYS A 87 -16.16 -10.99 -11.06
C LYS A 87 -17.56 -10.57 -11.50
N PRO A 88 -17.69 -9.47 -12.26
CA PRO A 88 -18.97 -9.06 -12.80
C PRO A 88 -19.47 -10.06 -13.86
N ASP A 89 -20.80 -10.28 -13.86
CA ASP A 89 -21.50 -11.08 -14.87
C ASP A 89 -22.72 -10.31 -15.39
N LEU A 90 -22.70 -9.95 -16.65
CA LEU A 90 -23.77 -9.20 -17.32
C LEU A 90 -25.05 -10.02 -17.47
N ALA A 91 -24.92 -11.34 -17.59
CA ALA A 91 -26.06 -12.23 -17.84
C ALA A 91 -26.92 -12.45 -16.60
N THR A 92 -26.34 -12.43 -15.41
CA THR A 92 -27.05 -12.73 -14.17
C THR A 92 -27.48 -11.48 -13.38
N ASN A 93 -26.59 -10.48 -13.28
CA ASN A 93 -26.78 -9.34 -12.38
C ASN A 93 -26.49 -7.98 -13.04
N ASN A 94 -26.53 -7.86 -14.36
CA ASN A 94 -26.14 -6.63 -15.08
C ASN A 94 -24.75 -6.12 -14.66
N GLY A 95 -23.84 -7.06 -14.35
CA GLY A 95 -22.49 -6.76 -13.89
C GLY A 95 -22.38 -6.35 -12.42
N ASP A 96 -23.46 -6.41 -11.62
CA ASP A 96 -23.36 -6.15 -10.17
C ASP A 96 -22.68 -7.33 -9.46
N VAL A 97 -21.83 -7.02 -8.49
CA VAL A 97 -21.16 -8.02 -7.64
C VAL A 97 -21.61 -7.76 -6.19
N ALA A 98 -22.33 -8.73 -5.64
CA ALA A 98 -22.92 -8.60 -4.30
C ALA A 98 -21.90 -8.65 -3.16
N ASP A 99 -20.79 -9.40 -3.36
CA ASP A 99 -19.72 -9.57 -2.36
C ASP A 99 -18.41 -9.00 -2.90
N LEU A 100 -18.12 -7.77 -2.52
CA LEU A 100 -16.91 -7.02 -2.88
C LEU A 100 -15.81 -7.12 -1.79
N ARG A 101 -15.98 -7.99 -0.80
CA ARG A 101 -14.92 -8.26 0.18
C ARG A 101 -13.66 -8.75 -0.52
N THR A 102 -12.50 -8.36 0.01
CA THR A 102 -11.21 -8.86 -0.46
C THR A 102 -11.04 -10.36 -0.15
N LYS A 103 -10.02 -11.00 -0.71
CA LYS A 103 -9.69 -12.39 -0.37
C LYS A 103 -9.35 -12.56 1.11
N LEU A 104 -8.66 -11.55 1.69
CA LEU A 104 -8.32 -11.56 3.11
C LEU A 104 -9.57 -11.45 3.99
N GLU A 105 -10.54 -10.61 3.64
CA GLU A 105 -11.81 -10.45 4.35
C GLU A 105 -12.74 -11.66 4.21
N LYS A 106 -12.69 -12.34 3.06
CA LYS A 106 -13.48 -13.57 2.82
C LYS A 106 -13.01 -14.74 3.65
N LYS A 107 -11.72 -14.82 3.98
CA LYS A 107 -11.16 -15.95 4.75
C LYS A 107 -11.61 -17.30 4.20
N GLU A 108 -12.35 -18.07 5.03
CA GLU A 108 -12.89 -19.39 4.66
C GLU A 108 -13.96 -19.33 3.57
N ASP A 109 -14.67 -18.19 3.44
CA ASP A 109 -15.68 -17.98 2.39
C ASP A 109 -15.06 -17.92 0.99
N TYR A 110 -13.74 -17.68 0.89
CA TYR A 110 -13.04 -17.74 -0.39
C TYR A 110 -12.98 -19.17 -0.96
N GLY A 111 -12.92 -20.17 -0.07
CA GLY A 111 -13.16 -21.59 -0.39
C GLY A 111 -12.00 -22.28 -1.10
N MET A 112 -10.76 -21.85 -0.88
CA MET A 112 -9.57 -22.45 -1.50
C MET A 112 -9.13 -23.76 -0.85
N LYS A 113 -9.40 -23.95 0.44
CA LYS A 113 -8.89 -25.08 1.24
C LYS A 113 -9.12 -26.44 0.62
N GLY A 114 -10.30 -26.63 -0.02
CA GLY A 114 -10.68 -27.90 -0.65
C GLY A 114 -9.89 -28.26 -1.91
N VAL A 115 -9.26 -27.29 -2.56
CA VAL A 115 -8.47 -27.47 -3.80
C VAL A 115 -6.97 -27.19 -3.59
N SER A 116 -6.61 -26.67 -2.43
CA SER A 116 -5.22 -26.38 -2.07
C SER A 116 -4.43 -27.66 -1.84
N PRO A 117 -3.25 -27.86 -2.46
CA PRO A 117 -2.40 -29.03 -2.24
C PRO A 117 -1.95 -29.21 -0.80
N ILE A 118 -1.91 -28.14 -0.02
CA ILE A 118 -1.51 -28.13 1.41
C ILE A 118 -2.69 -27.94 2.37
N GLY A 119 -3.95 -27.97 1.84
CA GLY A 119 -5.15 -27.85 2.64
C GLY A 119 -5.31 -26.52 3.39
N LYS A 120 -4.77 -25.43 2.84
CA LYS A 120 -4.84 -24.07 3.41
C LYS A 120 -5.67 -23.13 2.55
N GLU A 121 -6.35 -22.19 3.20
CA GLU A 121 -7.03 -21.08 2.55
C GLU A 121 -6.04 -20.06 1.98
N TRP A 122 -6.52 -19.15 1.13
CA TRP A 122 -5.72 -18.10 0.53
C TRP A 122 -5.04 -17.22 1.60
N TYR A 123 -5.80 -16.75 2.58
CA TYR A 123 -5.28 -15.88 3.65
C TYR A 123 -4.19 -16.54 4.49
N GLU A 124 -4.27 -17.88 4.71
CA GLU A 124 -3.25 -18.63 5.44
C GLU A 124 -1.94 -18.77 4.63
N GLN A 125 -2.07 -18.86 3.30
CA GLN A 125 -0.92 -18.96 2.41
C GLN A 125 -0.23 -17.61 2.20
N VAL A 126 -1.01 -16.53 2.14
CA VAL A 126 -0.47 -15.17 2.09
C VAL A 126 0.20 -14.80 3.41
N ALA A 127 -0.36 -15.17 4.56
CA ALA A 127 0.31 -14.96 5.85
C ALA A 127 1.67 -15.68 5.91
N ALA A 128 1.81 -16.86 5.30
CA ALA A 128 3.10 -17.54 5.16
C ALA A 128 4.08 -16.77 4.25
N PHE A 129 3.58 -16.12 3.19
CA PHE A 129 4.40 -15.25 2.35
C PHE A 129 4.84 -13.99 3.10
N GLU A 130 3.95 -13.34 3.83
CA GLU A 130 4.27 -12.16 4.65
C GLU A 130 5.36 -12.46 5.68
N GLU A 131 5.27 -13.60 6.36
CA GLU A 131 6.30 -14.03 7.31
C GLU A 131 7.64 -14.36 6.60
N PHE A 132 7.57 -15.04 5.45
CA PHE A 132 8.76 -15.30 4.62
C PHE A 132 9.44 -14.01 4.16
N ALA A 133 8.68 -12.94 3.88
CA ALA A 133 9.19 -11.68 3.39
C ALA A 133 10.03 -10.91 4.43
N LYS A 134 9.80 -11.12 5.72
CA LYS A 134 10.54 -10.42 6.79
C LYS A 134 12.04 -10.69 6.71
N GLY A 135 12.83 -9.63 6.87
CA GLY A 135 14.28 -9.63 6.78
C GLY A 135 14.85 -9.72 5.36
N LYS A 136 14.00 -9.78 4.32
CA LYS A 136 14.42 -9.87 2.92
C LYS A 136 14.40 -8.51 2.23
N THR A 137 15.21 -8.43 1.17
CA THR A 137 15.24 -7.33 0.21
C THR A 137 14.29 -7.58 -0.97
N ALA A 138 14.05 -6.58 -1.81
CA ALA A 138 13.26 -6.70 -3.04
C ALA A 138 13.78 -7.81 -3.97
N ASP A 139 15.10 -7.89 -4.14
CA ASP A 139 15.74 -8.90 -5.00
C ASP A 139 15.54 -10.32 -4.45
N GLU A 140 15.66 -10.51 -3.13
CA GLU A 140 15.44 -11.80 -2.48
C GLU A 140 13.98 -12.27 -2.58
N ILE A 141 13.00 -11.33 -2.55
CA ILE A 141 11.58 -11.61 -2.80
C ILE A 141 11.38 -12.09 -4.25
N THR A 142 11.92 -11.36 -5.20
CA THR A 142 11.82 -11.71 -6.63
C THR A 142 12.47 -13.07 -6.92
N ALA A 143 13.64 -13.35 -6.34
CA ALA A 143 14.36 -14.61 -6.53
C ALA A 143 13.65 -15.83 -5.90
N ALA A 144 12.67 -15.62 -5.02
CA ALA A 144 11.89 -16.70 -4.41
C ALA A 144 10.77 -17.25 -5.31
N VAL A 145 10.55 -16.64 -6.47
CA VAL A 145 9.52 -17.04 -7.46
C VAL A 145 10.18 -17.76 -8.63
N GLY A 146 9.58 -18.86 -9.06
CA GLY A 146 10.01 -19.61 -10.25
C GLY A 146 9.47 -19.00 -11.55
N ASP A 147 10.01 -19.43 -12.67
CA ASP A 147 9.56 -19.02 -14.02
C ASP A 147 8.09 -19.37 -14.29
N ASP A 148 7.54 -20.32 -13.54
CA ASP A 148 6.14 -20.74 -13.58
C ASP A 148 5.20 -19.83 -12.75
N GLY A 149 5.74 -18.82 -12.08
CA GLY A 149 4.98 -17.89 -11.23
C GLY A 149 4.66 -18.41 -9.83
N TYR A 150 5.15 -19.60 -9.47
CA TYR A 150 4.93 -20.23 -8.16
C TYR A 150 6.17 -20.10 -7.27
N PRO A 151 6.04 -20.33 -5.93
CA PRO A 151 7.20 -20.33 -5.04
C PRO A 151 8.28 -21.31 -5.53
N SER A 152 9.54 -20.85 -5.68
CA SER A 152 10.70 -21.69 -5.98
C SER A 152 11.51 -22.03 -4.73
N ASN A 153 11.48 -21.14 -3.73
CA ASN A 153 12.15 -21.32 -2.45
C ASN A 153 11.46 -22.38 -1.59
N ALA A 154 12.24 -23.29 -0.96
CA ALA A 154 11.72 -24.42 -0.20
C ALA A 154 10.92 -23.99 1.05
N ASP A 155 11.39 -22.94 1.75
CA ASP A 155 10.74 -22.45 2.97
C ASP A 155 9.39 -21.82 2.63
N LEU A 156 9.32 -21.06 1.53
CA LEU A 156 8.06 -20.47 1.07
C LEU A 156 7.09 -21.55 0.59
N LYS A 157 7.56 -22.56 -0.17
CA LYS A 157 6.73 -23.69 -0.64
C LYS A 157 6.05 -24.46 0.48
N ALA A 158 6.68 -24.56 1.63
CA ALA A 158 6.11 -25.26 2.78
C ALA A 158 4.83 -24.61 3.32
N GLY A 159 4.66 -23.32 3.09
CA GLY A 159 3.52 -22.52 3.60
C GLY A 159 2.61 -21.94 2.53
N CYS A 160 3.09 -21.83 1.27
CA CYS A 160 2.42 -21.14 0.17
C CYS A 160 2.63 -21.91 -1.14
N THR A 161 1.55 -22.31 -1.78
CA THR A 161 1.53 -23.08 -3.03
C THR A 161 0.67 -22.42 -4.12
N ILE A 162 0.17 -21.21 -3.88
CA ILE A 162 -0.55 -20.40 -4.86
C ILE A 162 0.41 -19.73 -5.84
N ALA A 163 -0.10 -19.25 -6.95
CA ALA A 163 0.65 -18.35 -7.83
C ALA A 163 1.00 -17.07 -7.06
N VAL A 164 2.28 -16.70 -7.04
CA VAL A 164 2.81 -15.58 -6.24
C VAL A 164 3.54 -14.54 -7.08
N ALA A 165 3.52 -14.65 -8.40
CA ALA A 165 4.24 -13.73 -9.28
C ALA A 165 3.82 -12.26 -9.05
N ASP A 166 2.51 -11.98 -9.04
CA ASP A 166 2.00 -10.62 -8.83
C ASP A 166 2.16 -10.18 -7.37
N ILE A 167 2.04 -11.10 -6.41
CA ILE A 167 2.32 -10.84 -4.99
C ILE A 167 3.78 -10.42 -4.81
N ALA A 168 4.72 -11.22 -5.32
CA ALA A 168 6.15 -10.92 -5.20
C ALA A 168 6.53 -9.61 -5.91
N LYS A 169 5.93 -9.36 -7.09
CA LYS A 169 6.11 -8.11 -7.83
C LYS A 169 5.58 -6.91 -7.03
N ALA A 170 4.38 -7.00 -6.46
CA ALA A 170 3.81 -5.94 -5.63
C ALA A 170 4.68 -5.68 -4.40
N VAL A 171 5.14 -6.71 -3.68
CA VAL A 171 6.02 -6.57 -2.51
C VAL A 171 7.38 -5.99 -2.91
N SER A 172 8.01 -6.46 -3.97
CA SER A 172 9.29 -5.96 -4.46
C SER A 172 9.20 -4.48 -4.87
N ASN A 173 8.14 -4.11 -5.58
CA ASN A 173 7.86 -2.71 -5.93
C ASN A 173 7.61 -1.86 -4.68
N ALA A 174 6.86 -2.37 -3.70
CA ALA A 174 6.62 -1.65 -2.45
C ALA A 174 7.92 -1.36 -1.70
N VAL A 175 8.86 -2.30 -1.64
CA VAL A 175 10.20 -2.08 -1.06
C VAL A 175 10.96 -0.99 -1.84
N THR A 176 10.94 -1.05 -3.17
CA THR A 176 11.61 -0.08 -4.03
C THR A 176 11.03 1.33 -3.90
N ASN A 177 9.71 1.42 -3.71
CA ASN A 177 8.97 2.68 -3.59
C ASN A 177 8.94 3.22 -2.14
N ALA A 178 9.55 2.53 -1.17
CA ALA A 178 9.46 2.90 0.24
C ALA A 178 10.09 4.27 0.53
N GLN A 179 9.34 5.11 1.25
CA GLN A 179 9.68 6.49 1.57
C GLN A 179 9.70 6.71 3.09
N ASP A 180 10.49 7.67 3.52
CA ASP A 180 10.47 8.18 4.88
C ASP A 180 9.25 9.11 5.04
N LEU A 181 8.21 8.59 5.68
CA LEU A 181 6.94 9.27 5.92
C LEU A 181 6.68 9.48 7.42
N GLY A 182 7.68 9.27 8.26
CA GLY A 182 7.59 9.43 9.72
C GLY A 182 7.33 8.13 10.49
N ALA A 183 7.33 6.97 9.82
CA ALA A 183 7.17 5.68 10.50
C ALA A 183 8.42 5.29 11.30
N SER A 184 8.20 4.50 12.34
CA SER A 184 9.22 3.89 13.19
C SER A 184 9.21 2.37 13.00
N ALA A 185 10.35 1.72 13.22
CA ALA A 185 10.48 0.26 13.15
C ALA A 185 9.56 -0.50 14.15
N ASN A 186 9.06 0.19 15.18
CA ASN A 186 8.16 -0.38 16.19
C ASN A 186 6.68 -0.11 15.88
N ASP A 187 6.37 0.63 14.82
CA ASP A 187 4.99 0.92 14.45
C ASP A 187 4.32 -0.31 13.85
N THR A 188 3.00 -0.40 14.02
CA THR A 188 2.22 -1.47 13.43
C THR A 188 1.82 -1.12 12.00
N LEU A 189 2.29 -1.89 11.03
CA LEU A 189 1.90 -1.74 9.62
C LEU A 189 0.51 -2.32 9.37
N LYS A 190 -0.32 -1.59 8.65
CA LYS A 190 -1.67 -1.97 8.25
C LYS A 190 -1.93 -1.67 6.79
N LEU A 191 -2.71 -2.53 6.14
CA LEU A 191 -3.22 -2.37 4.78
C LEU A 191 -4.73 -2.59 4.81
N ALA A 192 -5.48 -1.76 4.12
CA ALA A 192 -6.89 -2.02 3.80
C ALA A 192 -7.15 -1.76 2.31
N VAL A 193 -8.05 -2.54 1.75
CA VAL A 193 -8.55 -2.40 0.39
C VAL A 193 -10.07 -2.38 0.44
N THR A 194 -10.70 -1.43 -0.25
CA THR A 194 -12.16 -1.40 -0.42
C THR A 194 -12.50 -1.25 -1.89
N THR A 195 -13.45 -2.03 -2.37
CA THR A 195 -13.92 -1.98 -3.75
C THR A 195 -15.37 -1.57 -3.80
N GLU A 196 -15.73 -0.74 -4.77
CA GLU A 196 -17.10 -0.29 -5.01
C GLU A 196 -17.38 -0.23 -6.52
N LYS A 197 -18.65 -0.44 -6.87
CA LYS A 197 -19.11 -0.16 -8.24
C LYS A 197 -19.28 1.35 -8.39
N TYR A 198 -18.72 1.91 -9.46
CA TYR A 198 -18.87 3.33 -9.75
C TYR A 198 -20.34 3.67 -10.04
N TYR A 199 -20.86 4.71 -9.42
CA TYR A 199 -22.28 5.06 -9.45
C TYR A 199 -22.82 5.48 -10.83
N GLU A 200 -21.95 5.91 -11.76
CA GLU A 200 -22.33 6.22 -13.14
C GLU A 200 -22.19 5.03 -14.10
N SER A 201 -21.90 3.83 -13.58
CA SER A 201 -21.90 2.61 -14.40
C SER A 201 -23.28 2.37 -15.04
N ASN A 202 -23.30 1.96 -16.30
CA ASN A 202 -24.51 1.79 -17.10
C ASN A 202 -24.36 0.61 -18.08
N GLU A 203 -25.33 0.44 -18.98
CA GLU A 203 -25.37 -0.67 -19.93
C GLU A 203 -24.22 -0.72 -20.97
N THR A 204 -23.48 0.40 -21.12
CA THR A 204 -22.35 0.48 -22.06
C THR A 204 -20.99 0.58 -21.37
N ASN A 205 -20.98 0.97 -20.09
CA ASN A 205 -19.77 1.17 -19.32
C ASN A 205 -19.98 0.69 -17.87
N LEU A 206 -19.20 -0.29 -17.48
CA LEU A 206 -19.11 -0.78 -16.10
C LEU A 206 -17.77 -0.41 -15.51
N GLN A 207 -17.76 0.17 -14.32
CA GLN A 207 -16.53 0.52 -13.63
C GLN A 207 -16.57 0.05 -12.18
N TYR A 208 -15.47 -0.54 -11.75
CA TYR A 208 -15.20 -0.84 -10.35
C TYR A 208 -13.97 -0.06 -9.90
N ASP A 209 -14.12 0.65 -8.79
CA ASP A 209 -13.06 1.43 -8.17
C ASP A 209 -12.57 0.69 -6.92
N SER A 210 -11.26 0.46 -6.82
CA SER A 210 -10.63 -0.06 -5.62
C SER A 210 -9.78 1.03 -4.99
N ASN A 211 -10.01 1.28 -3.68
CA ASN A 211 -9.25 2.22 -2.88
C ASN A 211 -8.31 1.44 -1.97
N TYR A 212 -7.09 1.93 -1.82
CA TYR A 212 -6.03 1.32 -1.03
C TYR A 212 -5.57 2.30 0.04
N ALA A 213 -5.36 1.81 1.24
CA ALA A 213 -4.77 2.59 2.33
C ALA A 213 -3.72 1.76 3.06
N VAL A 214 -2.52 2.32 3.16
CA VAL A 214 -1.45 1.82 4.01
C VAL A 214 -1.24 2.82 5.12
N VAL A 215 -1.28 2.37 6.36
CA VAL A 215 -0.96 3.18 7.51
C VAL A 215 0.02 2.45 8.42
N THR A 216 0.85 3.22 9.10
CA THR A 216 1.56 2.75 10.29
C THR A 216 0.95 3.40 11.51
N LEU A 217 0.82 2.64 12.60
CA LEU A 217 0.22 3.09 13.84
C LEU A 217 1.26 3.08 14.95
N GLY A 218 1.42 4.21 15.62
CA GLY A 218 2.19 4.31 16.85
C GLY A 218 1.52 3.57 18.01
N ALA A 219 2.23 3.44 19.13
CA ALA A 219 1.74 2.78 20.34
C ALA A 219 0.48 3.46 20.94
N ASP A 220 0.24 4.71 20.60
CA ASP A 220 -0.94 5.50 21.00
C ASP A 220 -2.14 5.29 20.06
N GLY A 221 -2.01 4.43 19.03
CA GLY A 221 -3.04 4.15 18.04
C GLY A 221 -3.25 5.25 16.99
N LYS A 222 -2.35 6.22 16.92
CA LYS A 222 -2.38 7.27 15.92
C LYS A 222 -1.57 6.89 14.69
N ILE A 223 -2.00 7.40 13.54
CA ILE A 223 -1.31 7.22 12.26
C ILE A 223 0.04 7.95 12.30
N THR A 224 1.12 7.24 12.07
CA THR A 224 2.49 7.80 11.98
C THR A 224 2.93 7.99 10.54
N SER A 225 2.42 7.16 9.61
CA SER A 225 2.54 7.37 8.17
C SER A 225 1.26 6.93 7.46
N CYS A 226 0.97 7.53 6.31
CA CYS A 226 -0.19 7.21 5.50
C CYS A 226 0.17 7.24 4.02
N ILE A 227 -0.27 6.23 3.26
CA ILE A 227 -0.26 6.20 1.79
C ILE A 227 -1.66 5.79 1.35
N ILE A 228 -2.24 6.53 0.41
CA ILE A 228 -3.50 6.18 -0.25
C ILE A 228 -3.30 6.08 -1.75
N ASP A 229 -4.06 5.21 -2.38
CA ASP A 229 -4.12 5.11 -3.84
C ASP A 229 -5.51 4.62 -4.27
N ALA A 230 -5.79 4.63 -5.56
CA ALA A 230 -6.99 4.05 -6.13
C ALA A 230 -6.74 3.54 -7.55
N SER A 231 -7.39 2.45 -7.92
CA SER A 231 -7.43 1.96 -9.29
C SER A 231 -8.85 1.94 -9.82
N GLN A 232 -9.01 2.12 -11.12
CA GLN A 232 -10.32 2.19 -11.79
C GLN A 232 -10.36 1.17 -12.93
N ALA A 233 -11.03 0.04 -12.71
CA ALA A 233 -11.27 -0.95 -13.75
C ALA A 233 -12.44 -0.49 -14.62
N LYS A 234 -12.14 0.08 -15.79
CA LYS A 234 -13.13 0.58 -16.76
C LYS A 234 -13.37 -0.49 -17.82
N CYS A 235 -14.59 -1.01 -17.85
CA CYS A 235 -15.01 -2.08 -18.73
C CYS A 235 -16.06 -1.57 -19.71
N THR A 236 -15.80 -1.68 -21.02
CA THR A 236 -16.76 -1.33 -22.07
C THR A 236 -17.66 -2.54 -22.39
N ILE A 237 -18.91 -2.24 -22.68
CA ILE A 237 -19.95 -3.23 -22.99
C ILE A 237 -20.56 -2.88 -24.36
N ALA A 238 -20.62 -3.85 -25.25
CA ALA A 238 -21.35 -3.75 -26.53
C ALA A 238 -22.16 -5.03 -26.78
N ASP A 239 -23.39 -4.86 -27.21
CA ASP A 239 -24.34 -5.97 -27.47
C ASP A 239 -24.46 -6.97 -26.30
N GLY A 240 -24.43 -6.46 -25.05
CA GLY A 240 -24.52 -7.26 -23.84
C GLY A 240 -23.28 -8.09 -23.52
N LYS A 241 -22.12 -7.74 -24.11
CA LYS A 241 -20.85 -8.42 -23.92
C LYS A 241 -19.76 -7.45 -23.52
N PHE A 242 -18.79 -7.92 -22.73
CA PHE A 242 -17.58 -7.17 -22.47
C PHE A 242 -16.71 -7.05 -23.72
N THR A 243 -16.20 -5.84 -23.98
CA THR A 243 -15.32 -5.54 -25.12
C THR A 243 -13.98 -4.97 -24.70
N VAL A 244 -13.68 -4.97 -23.40
CA VAL A 244 -12.42 -4.54 -22.82
C VAL A 244 -11.32 -5.58 -23.09
N ALA A 245 -10.08 -5.12 -23.28
CA ALA A 245 -8.93 -6.00 -23.43
C ALA A 245 -8.43 -6.50 -22.07
N GLU A 246 -7.91 -7.74 -22.04
CA GLU A 246 -7.14 -8.24 -20.91
C GLU A 246 -5.82 -7.48 -20.76
N GLY A 247 -5.33 -7.33 -19.53
CA GLY A 247 -4.05 -6.71 -19.22
C GLY A 247 -4.04 -5.90 -17.93
N THR A 248 -2.87 -5.41 -17.59
CA THR A 248 -2.66 -4.54 -16.44
C THR A 248 -3.12 -3.12 -16.73
N PHE A 249 -3.57 -2.41 -15.70
CA PHE A 249 -3.90 -0.99 -15.76
C PHE A 249 -3.31 -0.26 -14.53
N ALA A 250 -2.93 0.99 -14.76
CA ALA A 250 -2.26 1.80 -13.75
C ALA A 250 -3.23 2.34 -12.69
N SER A 251 -2.75 2.48 -11.46
CA SER A 251 -3.43 3.20 -10.40
C SER A 251 -3.40 4.72 -10.65
N LYS A 252 -4.18 5.49 -9.90
CA LYS A 252 -4.20 6.96 -10.03
C LYS A 252 -2.86 7.60 -9.66
N LYS A 253 -2.14 7.05 -8.67
CA LYS A 253 -0.79 7.53 -8.33
C LYS A 253 0.24 7.19 -9.39
N GLU A 254 0.12 6.04 -10.05
CA GLU A 254 0.98 5.68 -11.17
C GLU A 254 0.73 6.54 -12.41
N LEU A 255 -0.53 6.90 -12.68
CA LEU A 255 -0.93 7.77 -13.78
C LEU A 255 -0.42 9.21 -13.60
N LYS A 256 -0.34 9.71 -12.38
CA LYS A 256 0.10 11.10 -12.09
C LYS A 256 -0.65 12.12 -12.96
N ASP A 257 0.09 12.87 -13.77
CA ASP A 257 -0.46 13.91 -14.66
C ASP A 257 -1.31 13.30 -15.81
N ASP A 258 -1.08 12.06 -16.18
CA ASP A 258 -1.87 11.34 -17.20
C ASP A 258 -3.29 11.02 -16.72
N TYR A 259 -3.56 11.10 -15.40
CA TYR A 259 -4.92 11.01 -14.87
C TYR A 259 -5.80 12.19 -15.33
N GLY A 260 -5.19 13.37 -15.52
CA GLY A 260 -5.80 14.50 -16.22
C GLY A 260 -6.83 15.30 -15.42
N MET A 261 -6.72 15.33 -14.10
CA MET A 261 -7.66 16.05 -13.22
C MET A 261 -7.35 17.55 -13.11
N LYS A 262 -6.12 17.98 -13.30
CA LYS A 262 -5.65 19.35 -13.04
C LYS A 262 -6.50 20.43 -13.70
N GLY A 263 -6.94 20.16 -14.93
CA GLY A 263 -7.73 21.11 -15.71
C GLY A 263 -9.17 21.33 -15.22
N ILE A 264 -9.71 20.40 -14.44
CA ILE A 264 -11.07 20.43 -13.90
C ILE A 264 -11.09 20.61 -12.37
N SER A 265 -9.94 20.49 -11.71
CA SER A 265 -9.82 20.66 -10.27
C SER A 265 -10.01 22.12 -9.86
N PRO A 266 -10.87 22.43 -8.88
CA PRO A 266 -11.08 23.80 -8.38
C PRO A 266 -9.80 24.47 -7.86
N ILE A 267 -8.81 23.66 -7.43
CA ILE A 267 -7.53 24.14 -6.88
C ILE A 267 -6.36 23.91 -7.84
N GLY A 268 -6.65 23.48 -9.09
CA GLY A 268 -5.63 23.28 -10.13
C GLY A 268 -4.59 22.19 -9.81
N LYS A 269 -4.99 21.16 -9.06
CA LYS A 269 -4.13 20.04 -8.66
C LYS A 269 -4.60 18.72 -9.26
N GLU A 270 -3.64 17.86 -9.59
CA GLU A 270 -3.90 16.48 -9.96
C GLU A 270 -4.39 15.65 -8.76
N TRP A 271 -4.93 14.45 -9.06
CA TRP A 271 -5.44 13.56 -8.02
C TRP A 271 -4.35 13.17 -7.02
N TYR A 272 -3.16 12.81 -7.50
CA TYR A 272 -2.05 12.40 -6.62
C TYR A 272 -1.59 13.53 -5.70
N GLU A 273 -1.60 14.79 -6.17
CA GLU A 273 -1.25 15.95 -5.33
C GLU A 273 -2.29 16.20 -4.22
N GLN A 274 -3.57 15.88 -4.49
CA GLN A 274 -4.64 15.98 -3.51
C GLN A 274 -4.62 14.78 -2.55
N ALA A 275 -4.24 13.60 -3.03
CA ALA A 275 -3.96 12.43 -2.21
C ALA A 275 -2.83 12.68 -1.22
N ASP A 276 -1.73 13.28 -1.67
CA ASP A 276 -0.60 13.67 -0.80
C ASP A 276 -1.02 14.67 0.30
N ALA A 277 -1.97 15.55 0.00
CA ALA A 277 -2.53 16.46 1.00
C ALA A 277 -3.37 15.72 2.05
N PHE A 278 -4.16 14.73 1.63
CA PHE A 278 -4.92 13.85 2.53
C PHE A 278 -3.98 13.03 3.42
N GLU A 279 -2.95 12.43 2.86
CA GLU A 279 -1.95 11.63 3.58
C GLU A 279 -1.28 12.43 4.71
N LYS A 280 -0.84 13.65 4.39
CA LYS A 280 -0.24 14.56 5.38
C LYS A 280 -1.22 14.95 6.47
N TRP A 281 -2.48 15.21 6.10
CA TRP A 281 -3.54 15.53 7.05
C TRP A 281 -3.87 14.35 7.98
N ALA A 282 -3.78 13.11 7.48
CA ALA A 282 -4.10 11.89 8.22
C ALA A 282 -3.08 11.58 9.34
N VAL A 283 -1.81 11.99 9.19
CA VAL A 283 -0.77 11.75 10.19
C VAL A 283 -1.13 12.43 11.52
N GLY A 284 -0.95 11.70 12.61
CA GLY A 284 -1.28 12.12 13.97
C GLY A 284 -2.75 11.91 14.37
N LYS A 285 -3.60 11.42 13.45
CA LYS A 285 -5.02 11.17 13.69
C LYS A 285 -5.31 9.70 13.99
N THR A 286 -6.43 9.49 14.66
CA THR A 286 -7.07 8.18 14.88
C THR A 286 -8.08 7.89 13.76
N ALA A 287 -8.55 6.64 13.63
CA ALA A 287 -9.61 6.25 12.70
C ALA A 287 -10.89 7.10 12.86
N ALA A 288 -11.27 7.42 14.10
CA ALA A 288 -12.44 8.25 14.39
C ALA A 288 -12.26 9.69 13.90
N GLU A 289 -11.08 10.27 14.06
CA GLU A 289 -10.77 11.62 13.57
C GLU A 289 -10.70 11.68 12.04
N ILE A 290 -10.23 10.63 11.37
CA ILE A 290 -10.29 10.50 9.92
C ILE A 290 -11.73 10.53 9.43
N THR A 291 -12.62 9.74 10.04
CA THR A 291 -14.05 9.69 9.69
C THR A 291 -14.73 11.04 9.94
N ALA A 292 -14.43 11.71 11.06
CA ALA A 292 -14.99 13.01 11.40
C ALA A 292 -14.54 14.16 10.46
N GLY A 293 -13.44 13.98 9.75
CA GLY A 293 -12.93 14.94 8.76
C GLY A 293 -13.68 14.94 7.42
N VAL A 294 -14.71 14.08 7.25
CA VAL A 294 -15.53 13.96 6.04
C VAL A 294 -16.94 14.47 6.31
N GLY A 295 -17.47 15.30 5.41
CA GLY A 295 -18.84 15.78 5.46
C GLY A 295 -19.85 14.79 4.88
N ASP A 296 -21.13 15.04 5.13
CA ASP A 296 -22.23 14.22 4.61
C ASP A 296 -22.30 14.23 3.07
N ASP A 297 -21.70 15.21 2.43
CA ASP A 297 -21.57 15.35 0.98
C ASP A 297 -20.39 14.50 0.40
N GLY A 298 -19.66 13.82 1.25
CA GLY A 298 -18.51 12.98 0.88
C GLY A 298 -17.19 13.73 0.65
N TYR A 299 -17.19 15.06 0.79
CA TYR A 299 -16.01 15.91 0.68
C TYR A 299 -15.37 16.16 2.05
N ALA A 300 -14.14 16.69 2.04
CA ALA A 300 -13.49 17.13 3.26
C ALA A 300 -14.35 18.15 4.02
N SER A 301 -14.60 17.95 5.32
CA SER A 301 -15.23 18.93 6.23
C SER A 301 -14.21 19.73 7.02
N ASP A 302 -13.05 19.14 7.30
CA ASP A 302 -11.92 19.76 7.99
C ASP A 302 -11.28 20.87 7.13
N ALA A 303 -11.00 22.04 7.73
CA ALA A 303 -10.50 23.20 7.00
C ALA A 303 -9.10 23.01 6.42
N ASP A 304 -8.23 22.31 7.14
CA ASP A 304 -6.85 22.06 6.71
C ASP A 304 -6.84 21.08 5.54
N LEU A 305 -7.71 20.05 5.58
CA LEU A 305 -7.85 19.12 4.48
C LEU A 305 -8.45 19.80 3.25
N LYS A 306 -9.49 20.62 3.39
CA LYS A 306 -10.13 21.39 2.30
C LYS A 306 -9.15 22.25 1.51
N ALA A 307 -8.16 22.80 2.19
CA ALA A 307 -7.16 23.67 1.55
C ALA A 307 -6.29 22.92 0.52
N GLY A 308 -6.14 21.61 0.68
CA GLY A 308 -5.29 20.77 -0.17
C GLY A 308 -6.01 19.71 -0.98
N CYS A 309 -7.26 19.39 -0.65
CA CYS A 309 -8.02 18.26 -1.20
C CYS A 309 -9.49 18.64 -1.39
N THR A 310 -9.92 18.66 -2.64
CA THR A 310 -11.29 19.02 -3.08
C THR A 310 -12.00 17.90 -3.83
N ILE A 311 -11.40 16.70 -3.85
CA ILE A 311 -12.02 15.49 -4.38
C ILE A 311 -12.98 14.88 -3.36
N ILE A 312 -13.86 13.99 -3.82
CA ILE A 312 -14.65 13.13 -2.92
C ILE A 312 -13.68 12.25 -2.15
N VAL A 313 -13.71 12.30 -0.83
CA VAL A 313 -12.80 11.59 0.07
C VAL A 313 -13.50 10.52 0.91
N SER A 314 -14.82 10.36 0.80
CA SER A 314 -15.59 9.42 1.64
C SER A 314 -15.08 7.98 1.57
N SER A 315 -14.88 7.42 0.37
CA SER A 315 -14.37 6.07 0.18
C SER A 315 -12.91 5.95 0.64
N ILE A 316 -12.08 6.95 0.36
CA ILE A 316 -10.68 7.01 0.79
C ILE A 316 -10.61 7.03 2.32
N ALA A 317 -11.34 7.94 2.96
CA ALA A 317 -11.36 8.08 4.42
C ALA A 317 -11.88 6.81 5.11
N LYS A 318 -12.90 6.16 4.53
CA LYS A 318 -13.39 4.85 4.99
C LYS A 318 -12.27 3.80 4.92
N THR A 319 -11.54 3.73 3.82
CA THR A 319 -10.44 2.75 3.65
C THR A 319 -9.31 3.02 4.66
N VAL A 320 -8.93 4.29 4.88
CA VAL A 320 -7.92 4.67 5.88
C VAL A 320 -8.41 4.35 7.30
N ALA A 321 -9.67 4.66 7.63
CA ALA A 321 -10.25 4.34 8.93
C ALA A 321 -10.28 2.81 9.17
N ASN A 322 -10.64 2.02 8.14
CA ASN A 322 -10.58 0.56 8.21
C ASN A 322 -9.14 0.10 8.50
N ALA A 323 -8.14 0.58 7.76
CA ALA A 323 -6.74 0.25 8.00
C ALA A 323 -6.32 0.60 9.45
N ALA A 324 -6.76 1.73 9.98
CA ALA A 324 -6.40 2.18 11.32
C ALA A 324 -7.14 1.44 12.47
N THR A 325 -8.10 0.56 12.17
CA THR A 325 -8.87 -0.21 13.18
C THR A 325 -8.62 -1.71 13.14
N VAL A 326 -8.05 -2.24 12.10
CA VAL A 326 -7.83 -3.69 11.89
C VAL A 326 -6.68 -4.25 12.72
#